data_b2ed824f305302ab5f80605790347765
#
_entry.id   b2ed824f305302ab5f80605790347765
#
_cell.length_a   1.000
_cell.length_b   1.000
_cell.length_c   1.000
_cell.angle_alpha   90.00
_cell.angle_beta   90.00
_cell.angle_gamma   90.00
#
_symmetry.space_group_name_H-M   'P 1'
#
loop_
_entity.id
_entity.type
_entity.pdbx_description
1 polymer ?
#
loop_
_entity_poly.entity_id
_entity_poly.type
_entity_poly.pdbx_seq_one_letter_code
_entity_poly.pdbx_strand_id
1 'polypeptide(L)'
;MRFLIIDDSSLDRHALASLLEILGHEVDVCASATDALSVVAAGKYDLVFLDVVMPEQDGYKFLRKVRLNPPTANQYVVFCSSKKTPIEVNYGIQRAGANDYLPKPVNRESIEQVLAKIPA
;
A
#
# COMPACT_ATOMS: atom_id res chain seq x y z
N MET A 1 -4.63 8.66 -11.63
CA MET A 1 -5.02 7.46 -10.88
C MET A 1 -5.43 7.84 -9.47
N ARG A 2 -6.14 6.95 -8.81
CA ARG A 2 -6.59 7.15 -7.44
C ARG A 2 -5.96 6.13 -6.51
N PHE A 3 -5.30 6.58 -5.45
CA PHE A 3 -4.53 5.74 -4.54
C PHE A 3 -5.02 5.89 -3.09
N LEU A 4 -4.84 4.83 -2.32
CA LEU A 4 -5.06 4.84 -0.87
C LEU A 4 -3.74 4.52 -0.19
N ILE A 5 -3.42 5.25 0.88
CA ILE A 5 -2.27 4.98 1.72
C ILE A 5 -2.77 4.56 3.10
N ILE A 6 -2.36 3.38 3.55
CA ILE A 6 -2.67 2.87 4.90
C ILE A 6 -1.35 2.76 5.66
N ASP A 7 -1.12 3.70 6.57
CA ASP A 7 0.12 3.82 7.33
C ASP A 7 -0.17 4.57 8.63
N ASP A 8 0.33 4.10 9.76
CA ASP A 8 0.13 4.74 11.05
C ASP A 8 1.07 5.92 11.30
N SER A 9 2.14 6.05 10.52
CA SER A 9 3.07 7.18 10.61
C SER A 9 2.54 8.38 9.82
N SER A 10 2.18 9.47 10.52
CA SER A 10 1.72 10.68 9.85
C SER A 10 2.79 11.30 8.96
N LEU A 11 4.06 11.20 9.37
CA LEU A 11 5.18 11.69 8.58
C LEU A 11 5.32 10.93 7.28
N ASP A 12 5.28 9.59 7.33
CA ASP A 12 5.41 8.74 6.16
C ASP A 12 4.21 8.88 5.22
N ARG A 13 2.99 8.95 5.78
CA ARG A 13 1.78 9.20 4.97
C ARG A 13 1.89 10.51 4.21
N HIS A 14 2.29 11.58 4.90
CA HIS A 14 2.41 12.90 4.29
C HIS A 14 3.47 12.91 3.18
N ALA A 15 4.61 12.31 3.43
CA ALA A 15 5.70 12.26 2.46
C ALA A 15 5.27 11.54 1.17
N LEU A 16 4.64 10.38 1.30
CA LEU A 16 4.19 9.61 0.15
C LEU A 16 3.03 10.31 -0.57
N ALA A 17 2.05 10.81 0.18
CA ALA A 17 0.92 11.52 -0.41
C ALA A 17 1.37 12.74 -1.20
N SER A 18 2.30 13.53 -0.66
CA SER A 18 2.79 14.73 -1.32
C SER A 18 3.47 14.41 -2.65
N LEU A 19 4.29 13.35 -2.69
CA LEU A 19 4.94 12.94 -3.93
C LEU A 19 3.93 12.46 -4.97
N LEU A 20 2.92 11.68 -4.57
CA LEU A 20 1.89 11.20 -5.49
C LEU A 20 1.03 12.34 -6.03
N GLU A 21 0.70 13.31 -5.19
CA GLU A 21 -0.07 14.49 -5.61
C GLU A 21 0.71 15.37 -6.59
N ILE A 22 2.01 15.55 -6.35
CA ILE A 22 2.89 16.26 -7.29
C ILE A 22 2.90 15.58 -8.65
N LEU A 23 2.82 14.25 -8.67
CA LEU A 23 2.76 13.47 -9.91
C LEU A 23 1.36 13.47 -10.57
N GLY A 24 0.40 14.18 -9.99
CA GLY A 24 -0.92 14.37 -10.60
C GLY A 24 -1.98 13.36 -10.20
N HIS A 25 -1.77 12.61 -9.11
CA HIS A 25 -2.71 11.59 -8.66
C HIS A 25 -3.60 12.06 -7.51
N GLU A 26 -4.76 11.45 -7.38
CA GLU A 26 -5.64 11.62 -6.22
C GLU A 26 -5.24 10.62 -5.13
N VAL A 27 -5.17 11.09 -3.88
CA VAL A 27 -4.71 10.27 -2.76
C VAL A 27 -5.65 10.41 -1.57
N ASP A 28 -6.10 9.28 -1.04
CA ASP A 28 -6.78 9.19 0.25
C ASP A 28 -5.86 8.49 1.24
N VAL A 29 -6.05 8.71 2.52
CA VAL A 29 -5.21 8.13 3.56
C VAL A 29 -6.03 7.52 4.68
N CYS A 30 -5.50 6.43 5.27
CA CYS A 30 -5.99 5.83 6.50
C CYS A 30 -4.83 5.72 7.48
N ALA A 31 -5.07 6.07 8.75
CA ALA A 31 -4.04 6.02 9.78
C ALA A 31 -3.88 4.63 10.41
N SER A 32 -4.79 3.71 10.14
CA SER A 32 -4.74 2.35 10.67
C SER A 32 -5.49 1.38 9.75
N ALA A 33 -5.33 0.08 10.03
CA ALA A 33 -6.08 -0.96 9.33
C ALA A 33 -7.53 -1.07 9.80
N THR A 34 -7.87 -0.47 10.95
CA THR A 34 -9.25 -0.45 11.45
C THR A 34 -10.13 0.27 10.43
N ASP A 35 -11.22 -0.32 10.02
CA ASP A 35 -12.15 0.20 9.02
C ASP A 35 -11.57 0.35 7.59
N ALA A 36 -10.27 0.12 7.39
CA ALA A 36 -9.65 0.29 6.08
C ALA A 36 -10.20 -0.69 5.04
N LEU A 37 -10.65 -1.88 5.46
CA LEU A 37 -11.21 -2.85 4.52
C LEU A 37 -12.46 -2.30 3.82
N SER A 38 -13.34 -1.64 4.56
CA SER A 38 -14.53 -1.02 3.95
C SER A 38 -14.16 0.15 3.03
N VAL A 39 -13.12 0.89 3.37
CA VAL A 39 -12.61 1.98 2.52
C VAL A 39 -12.07 1.43 1.21
N VAL A 40 -11.29 0.34 1.26
CA VAL A 40 -10.77 -0.32 0.05
C VAL A 40 -11.94 -0.82 -0.82
N ALA A 41 -12.93 -1.47 -0.20
CA ALA A 41 -14.07 -2.03 -0.92
C ALA A 41 -14.92 -0.96 -1.61
N ALA A 42 -15.07 0.22 -0.98
CA ALA A 42 -15.92 1.28 -1.50
C ALA A 42 -15.19 2.25 -2.44
N GLY A 43 -13.87 2.38 -2.31
CA GLY A 43 -13.13 3.49 -2.89
C GLY A 43 -12.70 3.32 -4.34
N LYS A 44 -12.69 2.13 -4.89
CA LYS A 44 -12.24 1.83 -6.27
C LYS A 44 -10.86 2.40 -6.56
N TYR A 45 -9.90 2.02 -5.73
CA TYR A 45 -8.52 2.49 -5.88
C TYR A 45 -7.76 1.71 -6.94
N ASP A 46 -6.94 2.41 -7.71
CA ASP A 46 -6.04 1.77 -8.66
C ASP A 46 -4.89 1.04 -7.96
N LEU A 47 -4.47 1.55 -6.79
CA LEU A 47 -3.43 0.95 -6.00
C LEU A 47 -3.61 1.34 -4.53
N VAL A 48 -3.33 0.41 -3.63
CA VAL A 48 -3.28 0.64 -2.18
C VAL A 48 -1.83 0.46 -1.71
N PHE A 49 -1.27 1.51 -1.12
CA PHE A 49 0.02 1.44 -0.42
C PHE A 49 -0.25 1.05 1.03
N LEU A 50 0.37 -0.02 1.49
CA LEU A 50 0.08 -0.62 2.79
C LEU A 50 1.37 -0.81 3.59
N ASP A 51 1.44 -0.19 4.77
CA ASP A 51 2.55 -0.42 5.68
C ASP A 51 2.46 -1.82 6.29
N VAL A 52 3.61 -2.44 6.52
CA VAL A 52 3.68 -3.76 7.14
C VAL A 52 3.49 -3.66 8.65
N VAL A 53 4.14 -2.68 9.30
CA VAL A 53 4.13 -2.55 10.75
C VAL A 53 3.12 -1.50 11.19
N MET A 54 2.03 -1.96 11.82
CA MET A 54 1.00 -1.10 12.40
C MET A 54 0.59 -1.64 13.77
N PRO A 55 0.24 -0.74 14.74
CA PRO A 55 0.04 -1.16 16.14
C PRO A 55 -1.05 -2.20 16.37
N GLU A 56 -2.20 -2.05 15.72
CA GLU A 56 -3.37 -2.89 16.01
C GLU A 56 -3.43 -4.13 15.14
N GLN A 57 -3.01 -4.02 13.89
CA GLN A 57 -3.05 -5.12 12.94
C GLN A 57 -1.94 -4.91 11.92
N ASP A 58 -1.02 -5.86 11.79
CA ASP A 58 0.04 -5.74 10.81
C ASP A 58 -0.49 -5.81 9.37
N GLY A 59 0.30 -5.31 8.43
CA GLY A 59 -0.09 -5.24 7.04
C GLY A 59 -0.30 -6.61 6.40
N TYR A 60 0.41 -7.64 6.85
CA TYR A 60 0.24 -8.99 6.33
C TYR A 60 -1.16 -9.53 6.63
N LYS A 61 -1.62 -9.35 7.87
CA LYS A 61 -2.97 -9.79 8.28
C LYS A 61 -4.05 -8.99 7.55
N PHE A 62 -3.84 -7.70 7.40
CA PHE A 62 -4.77 -6.86 6.67
C PHE A 62 -4.88 -7.29 5.21
N LEU A 63 -3.75 -7.52 4.54
CA LEU A 63 -3.75 -7.97 3.15
C LEU A 63 -4.45 -9.31 2.99
N ARG A 64 -4.28 -10.22 3.96
CA ARG A 64 -5.00 -11.49 3.96
C ARG A 64 -6.51 -11.27 3.93
N LYS A 65 -7.02 -10.36 4.74
CA LYS A 65 -8.45 -10.00 4.74
C LYS A 65 -8.88 -9.43 3.39
N VAL A 66 -8.07 -8.57 2.79
CA VAL A 66 -8.34 -8.02 1.47
C VAL A 66 -8.47 -9.13 0.42
N ARG A 67 -7.57 -10.10 0.44
CA ARG A 67 -7.56 -11.21 -0.53
C ARG A 67 -8.70 -12.19 -0.33
N LEU A 68 -9.17 -12.35 0.90
CA LEU A 68 -10.28 -13.26 1.21
C LEU A 68 -11.66 -12.63 1.01
N ASN A 69 -11.73 -11.33 0.87
CA ASN A 69 -12.99 -10.61 0.65
C ASN A 69 -13.24 -10.45 -0.85
N PRO A 70 -14.28 -11.08 -1.43
CA PRO A 70 -14.49 -11.06 -2.87
C PRO A 70 -14.46 -9.67 -3.53
N PRO A 71 -15.07 -8.62 -2.98
CA PRO A 71 -15.01 -7.29 -3.59
C PRO A 71 -13.62 -6.68 -3.68
N THR A 72 -12.66 -7.14 -2.86
CA THR A 72 -11.31 -6.58 -2.79
C THR A 72 -10.22 -7.58 -3.17
N ALA A 73 -10.59 -8.82 -3.49
CA ALA A 73 -9.63 -9.91 -3.69
C ALA A 73 -8.53 -9.60 -4.72
N ASN A 74 -8.85 -8.84 -5.75
CA ASN A 74 -7.92 -8.51 -6.84
C ASN A 74 -7.35 -7.09 -6.74
N GLN A 75 -7.54 -6.40 -5.62
CA GLN A 75 -7.00 -5.07 -5.42
C GLN A 75 -5.48 -5.07 -5.59
N TYR A 76 -4.96 -4.16 -6.40
CA TYR A 76 -3.52 -3.98 -6.54
C TYR A 76 -2.96 -3.36 -5.26
N VAL A 77 -2.07 -4.07 -4.59
CA VAL A 77 -1.52 -3.67 -3.29
C VAL A 77 0.00 -3.67 -3.35
N VAL A 78 0.60 -2.60 -2.86
CA VAL A 78 2.05 -2.46 -2.73
C VAL A 78 2.37 -2.24 -1.26
N PHE A 79 3.19 -3.12 -0.67
CA PHE A 79 3.72 -2.85 0.66
C PHE A 79 4.70 -1.68 0.60
N CYS A 80 4.59 -0.77 1.57
CA CYS A 80 5.51 0.35 1.73
C CYS A 80 6.05 0.31 3.16
N SER A 81 7.31 -0.09 3.34
CA SER A 81 7.84 -0.38 4.67
C SER A 81 9.35 -0.20 4.76
N SER A 82 9.82 0.05 5.99
CA SER A 82 11.25 0.04 6.30
C SER A 82 11.83 -1.38 6.40
N LYS A 83 10.97 -2.41 6.44
CA LYS A 83 11.40 -3.82 6.35
C LYS A 83 11.74 -4.12 4.90
N LYS A 84 13.02 -4.09 4.56
CA LYS A 84 13.47 -4.13 3.16
C LYS A 84 14.56 -5.16 2.87
N THR A 85 14.76 -6.14 3.76
CA THR A 85 15.68 -7.25 3.44
C THR A 85 15.08 -8.09 2.31
N PRO A 86 15.93 -8.79 1.51
CA PRO A 86 15.42 -9.64 0.46
C PRO A 86 14.40 -10.68 0.94
N ILE A 87 14.60 -11.22 2.13
CA ILE A 87 13.68 -12.21 2.72
C ILE A 87 12.32 -11.54 3.01
N GLU A 88 12.32 -10.35 3.60
CA GLU A 88 11.08 -9.63 3.92
C GLU A 88 10.31 -9.21 2.67
N VAL A 89 11.01 -8.71 1.67
CA VAL A 89 10.40 -8.33 0.38
C VAL A 89 9.79 -9.55 -0.30
N ASN A 90 10.53 -10.66 -0.35
CA ASN A 90 10.06 -11.89 -0.98
C ASN A 90 8.84 -12.46 -0.24
N TYR A 91 8.85 -12.43 1.10
CA TYR A 91 7.70 -12.85 1.88
C TYR A 91 6.46 -12.02 1.55
N GLY A 92 6.60 -10.70 1.47
CA GLY A 92 5.49 -9.81 1.16
C GLY A 92 4.85 -10.11 -0.19
N ILE A 93 5.66 -10.36 -1.21
CA ILE A 93 5.18 -10.62 -2.56
C ILE A 93 4.71 -12.07 -2.71
N GLN A 94 5.52 -13.05 -2.35
CA GLN A 94 5.26 -14.46 -2.64
C GLN A 94 4.31 -15.12 -1.65
N ARG A 95 4.32 -14.72 -0.38
CA ARG A 95 3.53 -15.35 0.67
C ARG A 95 2.33 -14.53 1.09
N ALA A 96 2.51 -13.24 1.33
CA ALA A 96 1.41 -12.38 1.77
C ALA A 96 0.51 -11.95 0.61
N GLY A 97 0.98 -11.98 -0.62
CA GLY A 97 0.17 -11.73 -1.81
C GLY A 97 0.13 -10.27 -2.27
N ALA A 98 1.13 -9.47 -1.90
CA ALA A 98 1.26 -8.12 -2.45
C ALA A 98 1.70 -8.18 -3.92
N ASN A 99 1.30 -7.18 -4.69
CA ASN A 99 1.69 -7.08 -6.09
C ASN A 99 3.10 -6.53 -6.26
N ASP A 100 3.56 -5.69 -5.33
CA ASP A 100 4.89 -5.11 -5.35
C ASP A 100 5.29 -4.67 -3.94
N TYR A 101 6.51 -4.16 -3.81
CA TYR A 101 7.07 -3.73 -2.53
C TYR A 101 7.87 -2.44 -2.74
N LEU A 102 7.57 -1.41 -1.95
CA LEU A 102 8.25 -0.11 -1.99
C LEU A 102 8.98 0.12 -0.67
N PRO A 103 10.32 -0.04 -0.64
CA PRO A 103 11.08 0.21 0.57
C PRO A 103 11.06 1.69 0.99
N LYS A 104 10.98 1.96 2.27
CA LYS A 104 11.18 3.30 2.83
C LYS A 104 12.68 3.56 3.04
N PRO A 105 13.14 4.79 2.92
CA PRO A 105 12.40 6.00 2.56
C PRO A 105 12.04 6.02 1.07
N VAL A 106 10.84 6.52 0.77
CA VAL A 106 10.39 6.63 -0.61
C VAL A 106 10.98 7.87 -1.29
N ASN A 107 11.18 7.77 -2.59
CA ASN A 107 11.55 8.92 -3.41
C ASN A 107 10.80 8.86 -4.75
N ARG A 108 10.91 9.92 -5.54
CA ARG A 108 10.19 10.01 -6.80
C ARG A 108 10.52 8.85 -7.73
N GLU A 109 11.79 8.50 -7.86
CA GLU A 109 12.24 7.43 -8.75
C GLU A 109 11.65 6.08 -8.36
N SER A 110 11.71 5.72 -7.07
CA SER A 110 11.16 4.44 -6.61
C SER A 110 9.65 4.36 -6.78
N ILE A 111 8.96 5.47 -6.58
CA ILE A 111 7.51 5.55 -6.81
C ILE A 111 7.20 5.39 -8.30
N GLU A 112 7.91 6.07 -9.17
CA GLU A 112 7.69 5.97 -10.61
C GLU A 112 7.92 4.55 -11.13
N GLN A 113 8.91 3.84 -10.59
CA GLN A 113 9.16 2.44 -10.92
C GLN A 113 7.98 1.53 -10.53
N VAL A 114 7.43 1.74 -9.34
CA VAL A 114 6.26 0.98 -8.88
C VAL A 114 5.04 1.28 -9.76
N LEU A 115 4.76 2.54 -10.04
CA LEU A 115 3.62 2.95 -10.84
C LEU A 115 3.70 2.41 -12.28
N ALA A 116 4.90 2.31 -12.83
CA ALA A 116 5.10 1.79 -14.18
C ALA A 116 4.70 0.32 -14.34
N LYS A 117 4.63 -0.44 -13.24
CA LYS A 117 4.26 -1.86 -13.25
C LYS A 117 2.76 -2.09 -13.12
N ILE A 118 1.97 -1.07 -12.83
CA ILE A 118 0.52 -1.22 -12.71
C ILE A 118 -0.04 -1.59 -14.08
N PRO A 119 -0.86 -2.64 -14.17
CA PRO A 119 -1.49 -3.01 -15.45
C PRO A 119 -2.36 -1.88 -15.99
N ALA A 120 -2.30 -1.69 -17.29
CA ALA A 120 -3.11 -0.67 -17.97
C ALA A 120 -4.59 -1.07 -18.01
#